data_21b5da467b2dfbec1511ab135cbdfe94
#
_entry.id   21b5da467b2dfbec1511ab135cbdfe94
#
_cell.length_a   1.000
_cell.length_b   1.000
_cell.length_c   1.000
_cell.angle_alpha   90.00
_cell.angle_beta   90.00
_cell.angle_gamma   90.00
#
_symmetry.space_group_name_H-M   'P 1'
#
loop_
_entity.id
_entity.type
_entity.pdbx_description
1 polymer ?
#
loop_
_entity_poly.entity_id
_entity_poly.type
_entity_poly.pdbx_seq_one_letter_code
_entity_poly.pdbx_strand_id
1 'polypeptide(L)'
;QMCIRDRVITVQRILDFFNNDVLPIVYDRGSLGASGDLAPLANLFLPLIGVGDVYYKGKKREAISVLDEFAWKPVRLMSKEGLALLNGTQFMSANGVFALMRAFAVSKRADLIAALSLEAFDGRIDPFMDCIQQMRPHPGQIETGDAFRRILEGSELISRKKEHVQDPYSFRCIPQVHGATKDAIRYVSGVLL
;
A
#
# COMPACT_ATOMS: atom_id res chain seq x y z
N GLN A 1 -12.71 19.69 2.21
CA GLN A 1 -12.77 21.03 1.56
C GLN A 1 -14.17 21.61 1.43
N MET A 2 -15.21 20.91 1.83
CA MET A 2 -16.57 21.50 1.89
C MET A 2 -16.85 22.24 3.20
N CYS A 3 -15.88 22.40 4.06
CA CYS A 3 -16.11 22.74 5.45
C CYS A 3 -15.49 24.07 5.83
N ILE A 4 -16.02 25.14 5.30
CA ILE A 4 -15.77 26.52 5.79
C ILE A 4 -16.21 26.70 7.27
N ARG A 5 -16.65 25.61 7.94
CA ARG A 5 -17.22 25.65 9.29
C ARG A 5 -16.60 24.67 10.29
N ASP A 6 -15.52 23.99 9.91
CA ASP A 6 -14.83 23.11 10.86
C ASP A 6 -14.13 23.97 11.90
N ARG A 7 -14.43 23.69 13.15
CA ARG A 7 -13.78 24.42 14.24
C ARG A 7 -12.37 23.91 14.43
N VAL A 8 -11.47 24.81 14.75
CA VAL A 8 -10.08 24.51 15.05
C VAL A 8 -9.96 23.40 16.10
N ILE A 9 -10.86 23.36 17.11
CA ILE A 9 -10.82 22.34 18.17
C ILE A 9 -11.04 20.91 17.64
N THR A 10 -11.85 20.73 16.60
CA THR A 10 -12.11 19.41 16.01
C THR A 10 -10.86 18.92 15.29
N VAL A 11 -10.24 19.79 14.50
CA VAL A 11 -8.99 19.46 13.80
C VAL A 11 -7.84 19.26 14.80
N GLN A 12 -7.74 20.13 15.81
CA GLN A 12 -6.71 20.01 16.84
C GLN A 12 -6.83 18.68 17.58
N ARG A 13 -8.03 18.22 17.92
CA ARG A 13 -8.21 16.93 18.59
C ARG A 13 -7.79 15.74 17.71
N ILE A 14 -7.98 15.80 16.39
CA ILE A 14 -7.47 14.78 15.46
C ILE A 14 -5.94 14.76 15.51
N LEU A 15 -5.30 15.93 15.49
CA LEU A 15 -3.85 16.03 15.61
C LEU A 15 -3.35 15.56 16.98
N ASP A 16 -4.07 15.87 18.08
CA ASP A 16 -3.75 15.41 19.41
C ASP A 16 -3.77 13.87 19.49
N PHE A 17 -4.77 13.23 18.89
CA PHE A 17 -4.86 11.77 18.81
C PHE A 17 -3.67 11.19 18.03
N PHE A 18 -3.37 11.75 16.88
CA PHE A 18 -2.24 11.32 16.05
C PHE A 18 -0.90 11.48 16.76
N ASN A 19 -0.65 12.65 17.37
CA ASN A 19 0.61 12.96 18.02
C ASN A 19 0.86 12.18 19.32
N ASN A 20 -0.18 11.62 19.92
CA ASN A 20 -0.09 10.84 21.15
C ASN A 20 -0.36 9.34 20.94
N ASP A 21 -0.33 8.86 19.70
CA ASP A 21 -0.57 7.45 19.34
C ASP A 21 -1.91 6.90 19.90
N VAL A 22 -2.93 7.75 20.00
CA VAL A 22 -4.29 7.35 20.32
C VAL A 22 -4.98 6.94 19.02
N LEU A 23 -5.03 5.65 18.75
CA LEU A 23 -5.52 5.12 17.47
C LEU A 23 -6.97 4.65 17.60
N PRO A 24 -7.93 5.33 16.96
CA PRO A 24 -9.31 4.87 16.91
C PRO A 24 -9.42 3.47 16.29
N ILE A 25 -10.30 2.63 16.84
CA ILE A 25 -10.53 1.31 16.27
C ILE A 25 -11.53 1.43 15.12
N VAL A 26 -11.04 1.14 13.93
CA VAL A 26 -11.84 1.12 12.70
C VAL A 26 -11.95 -0.31 12.20
N TYR A 27 -13.19 -0.76 11.98
CA TYR A 27 -13.43 -2.09 11.46
C TYR A 27 -13.22 -2.14 9.94
N ASP A 28 -12.67 -3.24 9.46
CA ASP A 28 -12.36 -3.47 8.04
C ASP A 28 -13.58 -3.76 7.17
N ARG A 29 -14.75 -3.96 7.79
CA ARG A 29 -16.02 -4.24 7.14
C ARG A 29 -17.06 -3.19 7.50
N GLY A 30 -18.06 -3.03 6.62
CA GLY A 30 -19.17 -2.11 6.85
C GLY A 30 -19.16 -0.87 5.95
N SER A 31 -18.14 -0.68 5.10
CA SER A 31 -18.21 0.33 4.05
C SER A 31 -19.07 -0.16 2.89
N LEU A 32 -20.00 0.68 2.44
CA LEU A 32 -20.79 0.46 1.24
C LEU A 32 -20.25 1.27 0.03
N GLY A 33 -19.52 2.35 0.30
CA GLY A 33 -18.91 3.18 -0.72
C GLY A 33 -19.86 4.07 -1.53
N ALA A 34 -21.14 4.17 -1.12
CA ALA A 34 -22.14 4.91 -1.90
C ALA A 34 -22.07 6.43 -1.73
N SER A 35 -21.70 6.92 -0.54
CA SER A 35 -21.55 8.36 -0.23
C SER A 35 -20.24 8.62 0.53
N GLY A 36 -19.22 7.85 0.22
CA GLY A 36 -17.99 7.72 0.98
C GLY A 36 -18.04 6.52 1.92
N ASP A 37 -17.01 6.38 2.74
CA ASP A 37 -16.83 5.24 3.65
C ASP A 37 -17.44 5.56 5.03
N LEU A 38 -18.75 5.80 5.09
CA LEU A 38 -19.43 6.40 6.24
C LEU A 38 -19.22 5.62 7.55
N ALA A 39 -19.43 4.31 7.57
CA ALA A 39 -19.28 3.52 8.79
C ALA A 39 -17.84 3.43 9.30
N PRO A 40 -16.82 3.13 8.47
CA PRO A 40 -15.43 3.20 8.89
C PRO A 40 -15.01 4.59 9.40
N LEU A 41 -15.43 5.66 8.72
CA LEU A 41 -15.12 7.02 9.14
C LEU A 41 -15.87 7.41 10.42
N ALA A 42 -17.08 6.90 10.64
CA ALA A 42 -17.76 7.06 11.92
C ALA A 42 -16.93 6.44 13.06
N ASN A 43 -16.47 5.20 12.90
CA ASN A 43 -15.60 4.55 13.88
C ASN A 43 -14.31 5.33 14.12
N LEU A 44 -13.73 5.93 13.09
CA LEU A 44 -12.53 6.75 13.18
C LEU A 44 -12.75 8.01 14.05
N PHE A 45 -13.94 8.62 13.97
CA PHE A 45 -14.18 9.92 14.61
C PHE A 45 -15.07 9.87 15.85
N LEU A 46 -15.75 8.74 16.14
CA LEU A 46 -16.50 8.57 17.41
C LEU A 46 -15.66 8.84 18.66
N PRO A 47 -14.38 8.45 18.73
CA PRO A 47 -13.54 8.75 19.90
C PRO A 47 -13.36 10.23 20.18
N LEU A 48 -13.48 11.12 19.19
CA LEU A 48 -13.40 12.57 19.43
C LEU A 48 -14.51 13.08 20.35
N ILE A 49 -15.67 12.43 20.30
CA ILE A 49 -16.82 12.75 21.15
C ILE A 49 -16.91 11.87 22.40
N GLY A 50 -15.89 11.08 22.68
CA GLY A 50 -15.81 10.20 23.85
C GLY A 50 -16.54 8.87 23.71
N VAL A 51 -16.92 8.46 22.49
CA VAL A 51 -17.65 7.23 22.21
C VAL A 51 -16.77 6.24 21.44
N GLY A 52 -17.00 4.95 21.66
CA GLY A 52 -16.24 3.89 20.99
C GLY A 52 -14.91 3.59 21.67
N ASP A 53 -14.08 2.84 20.95
CA ASP A 53 -12.82 2.31 21.48
C ASP A 53 -11.60 2.88 20.75
N VAL A 54 -10.50 2.94 21.45
CA VAL A 54 -9.18 3.29 20.91
C VAL A 54 -8.15 2.25 21.30
N TYR A 55 -7.11 2.13 20.50
CA TYR A 55 -5.90 1.41 20.85
C TYR A 55 -4.89 2.41 21.38
N TYR A 56 -4.49 2.25 22.66
CA TYR A 56 -3.57 3.16 23.31
C TYR A 56 -2.64 2.40 24.26
N LYS A 57 -1.35 2.68 24.21
CA LYS A 57 -0.30 1.98 25.00
C LYS A 57 -0.39 0.45 24.86
N GLY A 58 -0.61 -0.06 23.65
CA GLY A 58 -0.69 -1.48 23.37
C GLY A 58 -1.98 -2.17 23.84
N LYS A 59 -3.01 -1.45 24.24
CA LYS A 59 -4.27 -2.00 24.75
C LYS A 59 -5.49 -1.33 24.13
N LYS A 60 -6.54 -2.12 23.92
CA LYS A 60 -7.86 -1.62 23.60
C LYS A 60 -8.48 -1.00 24.84
N ARG A 61 -8.98 0.23 24.73
CA ARG A 61 -9.58 1.00 25.83
C ARG A 61 -10.77 1.79 25.32
N GLU A 62 -11.72 2.07 26.21
CA GLU A 62 -12.81 3.02 25.91
C GLU A 62 -12.24 4.41 25.66
N ALA A 63 -12.72 5.08 24.63
CA ALA A 63 -12.26 6.41 24.24
C ALA A 63 -12.34 7.41 25.38
N ILE A 64 -13.46 7.42 26.11
CA ILE A 64 -13.66 8.36 27.21
C ILE A 64 -12.58 8.23 28.28
N SER A 65 -12.15 7.00 28.62
CA SER A 65 -11.12 6.77 29.62
C SER A 65 -9.75 7.33 29.23
N VAL A 66 -9.46 7.36 27.92
CA VAL A 66 -8.22 7.93 27.41
C VAL A 66 -8.32 9.44 27.32
N LEU A 67 -9.46 9.99 26.93
CA LEU A 67 -9.70 11.43 26.97
C LEU A 67 -9.51 11.99 28.39
N ASP A 68 -10.05 11.30 29.40
CA ASP A 68 -9.92 11.71 30.81
C ASP A 68 -8.45 11.67 31.27
N GLU A 69 -7.65 10.66 30.87
CA GLU A 69 -6.22 10.55 31.16
C GLU A 69 -5.43 11.78 30.66
N PHE A 70 -5.81 12.31 29.51
CA PHE A 70 -5.21 13.52 28.93
C PHE A 70 -5.89 14.83 29.37
N ALA A 71 -6.90 14.77 30.22
CA ALA A 71 -7.76 15.91 30.56
C ALA A 71 -8.40 16.57 29.29
N TRP A 72 -8.63 15.80 28.25
CA TRP A 72 -9.28 16.24 27.03
C TRP A 72 -10.80 16.11 27.14
N LYS A 73 -11.49 17.21 27.07
CA LYS A 73 -12.97 17.18 27.02
C LYS A 73 -13.44 16.62 25.67
N PRO A 74 -14.47 15.75 25.66
CA PRO A 74 -15.11 15.33 24.43
C PRO A 74 -15.51 16.52 23.55
N VAL A 75 -15.29 16.42 22.25
CA VAL A 75 -15.65 17.47 21.31
C VAL A 75 -17.16 17.47 21.11
N ARG A 76 -17.81 18.59 21.36
CA ARG A 76 -19.23 18.75 21.02
C ARG A 76 -19.34 19.19 19.55
N LEU A 77 -19.74 18.28 18.67
CA LEU A 77 -19.92 18.60 17.26
C LEU A 77 -21.04 19.63 17.05
N MET A 78 -20.80 20.58 16.18
CA MET A 78 -21.78 21.55 15.73
C MET A 78 -22.46 21.10 14.44
N SER A 79 -23.44 21.86 13.97
CA SER A 79 -24.18 21.58 12.72
C SER A 79 -23.21 21.33 11.56
N LYS A 80 -23.39 20.21 10.86
CA LYS A 80 -22.61 19.71 9.72
C LYS A 80 -21.20 19.19 10.01
N GLU A 81 -20.62 19.39 11.20
CA GLU A 81 -19.28 18.84 11.51
C GLU A 81 -19.27 17.32 11.45
N GLY A 82 -20.31 16.65 11.97
CA GLY A 82 -20.44 15.19 11.85
C GLY A 82 -20.42 14.71 10.39
N LEU A 83 -21.20 15.34 9.54
CA LEU A 83 -21.23 15.01 8.11
C LEU A 83 -19.86 15.26 7.44
N ALA A 84 -19.20 16.36 7.80
CA ALA A 84 -17.86 16.69 7.29
C ALA A 84 -16.82 15.63 7.63
N LEU A 85 -16.91 15.02 8.80
CA LEU A 85 -16.01 13.95 9.23
C LEU A 85 -16.29 12.60 8.55
N LEU A 86 -17.57 12.33 8.20
CA LEU A 86 -17.97 11.03 7.65
C LEU A 86 -17.90 10.94 6.12
N ASN A 87 -18.10 12.07 5.43
CA ASN A 87 -18.21 12.10 3.98
C ASN A 87 -16.85 12.26 3.31
N GLY A 88 -16.18 11.14 3.08
CA GLY A 88 -14.88 11.15 2.44
C GLY A 88 -14.43 9.76 1.99
N THR A 89 -13.26 9.72 1.35
CA THR A 89 -12.65 8.53 0.76
C THR A 89 -11.39 8.09 1.52
N GLN A 90 -11.20 8.57 2.74
CA GLN A 90 -9.97 8.35 3.52
C GLN A 90 -9.73 6.86 3.83
N PHE A 91 -10.80 6.11 4.11
CA PHE A 91 -10.70 4.68 4.35
C PHE A 91 -10.26 3.92 3.10
N MET A 92 -10.86 4.22 1.95
CA MET A 92 -10.46 3.66 0.66
C MET A 92 -9.01 4.02 0.31
N SER A 93 -8.62 5.28 0.49
CA SER A 93 -7.26 5.75 0.22
C SER A 93 -6.25 5.08 1.14
N ALA A 94 -6.56 4.92 2.43
CA ALA A 94 -5.69 4.22 3.39
C ALA A 94 -5.47 2.76 3.00
N ASN A 95 -6.54 2.04 2.61
CA ASN A 95 -6.43 0.68 2.09
C ASN A 95 -5.63 0.63 0.79
N GLY A 96 -5.82 1.61 -0.11
CA GLY A 96 -5.05 1.76 -1.35
C GLY A 96 -3.55 1.91 -1.08
N VAL A 97 -3.17 2.79 -0.18
CA VAL A 97 -1.76 2.99 0.23
C VAL A 97 -1.18 1.72 0.84
N PHE A 98 -1.91 1.07 1.74
CA PHE A 98 -1.48 -0.19 2.36
C PHE A 98 -1.28 -1.30 1.33
N ALA A 99 -2.23 -1.46 0.39
CA ALA A 99 -2.11 -2.42 -0.70
C ALA A 99 -0.93 -2.12 -1.62
N LEU A 100 -0.69 -0.82 -1.93
CA LEU A 100 0.42 -0.37 -2.75
C LEU A 100 1.78 -0.69 -2.10
N MET A 101 1.95 -0.44 -0.80
CA MET A 101 3.18 -0.79 -0.08
C MET A 101 3.47 -2.30 -0.16
N ARG A 102 2.43 -3.12 0.00
CA ARG A 102 2.54 -4.58 -0.14
C ARG A 102 2.86 -5.00 -1.58
N ALA A 103 2.25 -4.35 -2.58
CA ALA A 103 2.49 -4.62 -3.99
C ALA A 103 3.97 -4.40 -4.36
N PHE A 104 4.59 -3.32 -3.91
CA PHE A 104 6.03 -3.09 -4.10
C PHE A 104 6.88 -4.21 -3.47
N ALA A 105 6.55 -4.61 -2.24
CA ALA A 105 7.29 -5.67 -1.55
C ALA A 105 7.13 -7.04 -2.25
N VAL A 106 5.91 -7.36 -2.69
CA VAL A 106 5.61 -8.60 -3.43
C VAL A 106 6.31 -8.62 -4.79
N SER A 107 6.28 -7.49 -5.53
CA SER A 107 6.96 -7.38 -6.83
C SER A 107 8.46 -7.66 -6.73
N LYS A 108 9.14 -7.11 -5.73
CA LYS A 108 10.56 -7.40 -5.49
C LYS A 108 10.83 -8.87 -5.15
N ARG A 109 9.98 -9.47 -4.32
CA ARG A 109 10.08 -10.89 -3.97
C ARG A 109 9.80 -11.80 -5.17
N ALA A 110 8.87 -11.41 -6.03
CA ALA A 110 8.54 -12.14 -7.25
C ALA A 110 9.76 -12.24 -8.18
N ASP A 111 10.50 -11.14 -8.37
CA ASP A 111 11.73 -11.16 -9.16
C ASP A 111 12.77 -12.14 -8.58
N LEU A 112 12.97 -12.11 -7.28
CA LEU A 112 13.94 -13.01 -6.60
C LEU A 112 13.53 -14.48 -6.73
N ILE A 113 12.25 -14.80 -6.48
CA ILE A 113 11.73 -16.17 -6.59
C ILE A 113 11.79 -16.66 -8.03
N ALA A 114 11.47 -15.80 -8.99
CA ALA A 114 11.51 -16.16 -10.39
C ALA A 114 12.96 -16.34 -10.90
N ALA A 115 13.91 -15.55 -10.42
CA ALA A 115 15.34 -15.75 -10.72
C ALA A 115 15.86 -17.07 -10.17
N LEU A 116 15.53 -17.41 -8.93
CA LEU A 116 15.87 -18.71 -8.33
C LEU A 116 15.23 -19.87 -9.11
N SER A 117 13.99 -19.71 -9.54
CA SER A 117 13.29 -20.72 -10.34
C SER A 117 13.93 -20.89 -11.72
N LEU A 118 14.34 -19.79 -12.37
CA LEU A 118 15.05 -19.81 -13.64
C LEU A 118 16.38 -20.55 -13.53
N GLU A 119 17.14 -20.28 -12.47
CA GLU A 119 18.42 -20.95 -12.20
C GLU A 119 18.21 -22.46 -11.96
N ALA A 120 17.25 -22.83 -11.11
CA ALA A 120 16.93 -24.23 -10.80
C ALA A 120 16.41 -25.01 -12.04
N PHE A 121 15.74 -24.34 -12.95
CA PHE A 121 15.25 -24.89 -14.22
C PHE A 121 16.37 -25.08 -15.25
N ASP A 122 17.57 -24.59 -15.00
CA ASP A 122 18.65 -24.48 -15.96
C ASP A 122 18.33 -23.51 -17.12
N GLY A 123 17.62 -22.43 -16.81
CA GLY A 123 17.13 -21.49 -17.78
C GLY A 123 18.22 -20.62 -18.41
N ARG A 124 17.85 -19.86 -19.42
CA ARG A 124 18.74 -19.00 -20.22
C ARG A 124 18.64 -17.54 -19.79
N ILE A 125 19.78 -16.87 -19.71
CA ILE A 125 19.83 -15.43 -19.42
C ILE A 125 19.58 -14.56 -20.66
N ASP A 126 19.66 -15.12 -21.86
CA ASP A 126 19.54 -14.38 -23.11
C ASP A 126 18.28 -13.48 -23.18
N PRO A 127 17.06 -13.91 -22.76
CA PRO A 127 15.87 -13.07 -22.80
C PRO A 127 15.95 -11.83 -21.91
N PHE A 128 16.88 -11.80 -20.96
CA PHE A 128 17.06 -10.70 -20.00
C PHE A 128 18.16 -9.71 -20.41
N MET A 129 18.83 -9.93 -21.55
CA MET A 129 19.90 -9.05 -22.03
C MET A 129 19.37 -7.64 -22.33
N ASP A 130 20.19 -6.63 -22.07
CA ASP A 130 19.82 -5.23 -22.24
C ASP A 130 19.40 -4.90 -23.68
N CYS A 131 20.14 -5.35 -24.66
CA CYS A 131 19.84 -5.12 -26.05
C CYS A 131 18.42 -5.58 -26.46
N ILE A 132 17.92 -6.67 -25.83
CA ILE A 132 16.56 -7.17 -26.07
C ILE A 132 15.52 -6.22 -25.42
N GLN A 133 15.80 -5.75 -24.20
CA GLN A 133 14.89 -4.85 -23.51
C GLN A 133 14.78 -3.49 -24.20
N GLN A 134 15.88 -3.00 -24.77
CA GLN A 134 15.93 -1.74 -25.49
C GLN A 134 15.20 -1.75 -26.84
N MET A 135 14.90 -2.92 -27.42
CA MET A 135 14.10 -3.02 -28.64
C MET A 135 12.65 -2.53 -28.46
N ARG A 136 12.12 -2.63 -27.24
CA ARG A 136 10.83 -2.06 -26.80
C ARG A 136 10.99 -1.52 -25.40
N PRO A 137 11.40 -0.25 -25.22
CA PRO A 137 11.91 0.28 -23.96
C PRO A 137 10.77 0.63 -22.98
N HIS A 138 10.10 -0.38 -22.46
CA HIS A 138 9.15 -0.20 -21.34
C HIS A 138 9.93 -0.16 -20.01
N PRO A 139 9.75 0.86 -19.19
CA PRO A 139 10.57 1.07 -17.98
C PRO A 139 10.58 -0.14 -17.04
N GLY A 140 9.42 -0.72 -16.74
CA GLY A 140 9.32 -1.90 -15.88
C GLY A 140 9.99 -3.15 -16.45
N GLN A 141 9.95 -3.32 -17.79
CA GLN A 141 10.60 -4.41 -18.47
C GLN A 141 12.13 -4.29 -18.39
N ILE A 142 12.67 -3.10 -18.65
CA ILE A 142 14.10 -2.80 -18.54
C ILE A 142 14.57 -3.06 -17.10
N GLU A 143 13.85 -2.54 -16.11
CA GLU A 143 14.17 -2.75 -14.69
C GLU A 143 14.17 -4.24 -14.31
N THR A 144 13.21 -5.00 -14.81
CA THR A 144 13.14 -6.44 -14.54
C THR A 144 14.32 -7.18 -15.16
N GLY A 145 14.65 -6.90 -16.42
CA GLY A 145 15.82 -7.47 -17.10
C GLY A 145 17.12 -7.17 -16.36
N ASP A 146 17.29 -5.93 -15.92
CA ASP A 146 18.45 -5.49 -15.15
C ASP A 146 18.53 -6.18 -13.77
N ALA A 147 17.41 -6.29 -13.06
CA ALA A 147 17.33 -6.98 -11.79
C ALA A 147 17.78 -8.44 -11.91
N PHE A 148 17.30 -9.15 -12.96
CA PHE A 148 17.68 -10.55 -13.18
C PHE A 148 19.17 -10.71 -13.50
N ARG A 149 19.74 -9.85 -14.34
CA ARG A 149 21.17 -9.89 -14.63
C ARG A 149 22.02 -9.72 -13.37
N ARG A 150 21.61 -8.80 -12.48
CA ARG A 150 22.33 -8.59 -11.20
C ARG A 150 22.14 -9.73 -10.22
N ILE A 151 20.92 -10.28 -10.09
CA ILE A 151 20.63 -11.38 -9.15
C ILE A 151 21.39 -12.65 -9.56
N LEU A 152 21.51 -12.90 -10.86
CA LEU A 152 22.11 -14.12 -11.42
C LEU A 152 23.60 -13.95 -11.79
N GLU A 153 24.19 -12.80 -11.47
CA GLU A 153 25.61 -12.53 -11.70
C GLU A 153 26.48 -13.54 -10.93
N GLY A 154 27.42 -14.17 -11.64
CA GLY A 154 28.31 -15.18 -11.05
C GLY A 154 27.69 -16.58 -10.91
N SER A 155 26.45 -16.80 -11.31
CA SER A 155 25.84 -18.14 -11.29
C SER A 155 26.50 -19.07 -12.29
N GLU A 156 27.07 -20.18 -11.79
CA GLU A 156 27.64 -21.23 -12.62
C GLU A 156 26.57 -21.97 -13.42
N LEU A 157 25.37 -22.14 -12.85
CA LEU A 157 24.25 -22.81 -13.53
C LEU A 157 23.79 -22.00 -14.73
N ILE A 158 23.67 -20.70 -14.57
CA ILE A 158 23.24 -19.79 -15.67
C ILE A 158 24.30 -19.70 -16.77
N SER A 159 25.59 -19.72 -16.40
CA SER A 159 26.72 -19.54 -17.33
C SER A 159 27.04 -20.78 -18.15
N ARG A 160 26.60 -21.96 -17.71
CA ARG A 160 26.92 -23.21 -18.41
C ARG A 160 26.24 -23.32 -19.76
N LYS A 161 26.84 -24.10 -20.66
CA LYS A 161 26.26 -24.38 -21.99
C LYS A 161 24.90 -25.05 -21.83
N LYS A 162 23.90 -24.51 -22.53
CA LYS A 162 22.52 -25.03 -22.55
C LYS A 162 22.32 -25.97 -23.72
N GLU A 163 21.59 -27.07 -23.50
CA GLU A 163 21.26 -28.02 -24.54
C GLU A 163 20.00 -27.63 -25.32
N HIS A 164 19.08 -26.91 -24.69
CA HIS A 164 17.83 -26.44 -25.31
C HIS A 164 17.99 -25.06 -25.97
N VAL A 165 17.20 -24.80 -26.99
CA VAL A 165 17.29 -23.55 -27.75
C VAL A 165 16.68 -22.37 -27.03
N GLN A 166 15.55 -22.58 -26.37
CA GLN A 166 14.81 -21.53 -25.64
C GLN A 166 14.02 -22.09 -24.47
N ASP A 167 13.80 -21.25 -23.45
CA ASP A 167 12.95 -21.57 -22.31
C ASP A 167 11.46 -21.46 -22.65
N PRO A 168 10.57 -22.08 -21.84
CA PRO A 168 9.14 -21.82 -21.89
C PRO A 168 8.81 -20.35 -21.67
N TYR A 169 7.64 -19.90 -22.13
CA TYR A 169 7.18 -18.52 -21.97
C TYR A 169 7.15 -18.07 -20.49
N SER A 170 6.81 -18.97 -19.59
CA SER A 170 6.80 -18.69 -18.15
C SER A 170 8.14 -18.19 -17.60
N PHE A 171 9.25 -18.49 -18.25
CA PHE A 171 10.57 -17.97 -17.90
C PHE A 171 11.02 -16.86 -18.85
N ARG A 172 11.01 -17.09 -20.16
CA ARG A 172 11.57 -16.10 -21.11
C ARG A 172 10.77 -14.79 -21.21
N CYS A 173 9.49 -14.80 -20.84
CA CYS A 173 8.63 -13.61 -20.84
C CYS A 173 8.52 -12.92 -19.47
N ILE A 174 9.31 -13.31 -18.46
CA ILE A 174 9.34 -12.66 -17.15
C ILE A 174 9.55 -11.15 -17.28
N PRO A 175 10.52 -10.62 -18.07
CA PRO A 175 10.72 -9.18 -18.17
C PRO A 175 9.46 -8.43 -18.61
N GLN A 176 8.70 -8.97 -19.55
CA GLN A 176 7.47 -8.37 -20.04
C GLN A 176 6.34 -8.42 -19.01
N VAL A 177 6.15 -9.56 -18.35
CA VAL A 177 5.04 -9.78 -17.40
C VAL A 177 5.27 -9.02 -16.10
N HIS A 178 6.45 -9.19 -15.49
CA HIS A 178 6.80 -8.47 -14.27
C HIS A 178 6.92 -6.97 -14.54
N GLY A 179 7.46 -6.61 -15.71
CA GLY A 179 7.61 -5.22 -16.14
C GLY A 179 6.27 -4.51 -16.25
N ALA A 180 5.28 -5.10 -16.92
CA ALA A 180 3.94 -4.54 -17.01
C ALA A 180 3.30 -4.36 -15.62
N THR A 181 3.51 -5.30 -14.72
CA THR A 181 3.04 -5.20 -13.32
C THR A 181 3.71 -4.03 -12.59
N LYS A 182 5.02 -3.85 -12.73
CA LYS A 182 5.76 -2.73 -12.14
C LYS A 182 5.28 -1.38 -12.66
N ASP A 183 5.02 -1.28 -13.96
CA ASP A 183 4.52 -0.04 -14.57
C ASP A 183 3.11 0.28 -14.07
N ALA A 184 2.23 -0.72 -13.89
CA ALA A 184 0.92 -0.53 -13.29
C ALA A 184 1.02 -0.08 -11.82
N ILE A 185 1.90 -0.68 -11.01
CA ILE A 185 2.15 -0.28 -9.61
C ILE A 185 2.63 1.18 -9.56
N ARG A 186 3.54 1.60 -10.44
CA ARG A 186 4.01 3.00 -10.52
C ARG A 186 2.90 3.96 -10.89
N TYR A 187 2.07 3.60 -11.86
CA TYR A 187 0.92 4.42 -12.22
C TYR A 187 0.00 4.65 -11.04
N VAL A 188 -0.39 3.58 -10.33
CA VAL A 188 -1.23 3.68 -9.13
C VAL A 188 -0.55 4.50 -8.03
N SER A 189 0.75 4.33 -7.85
CA SER A 189 1.54 5.13 -6.89
C SER A 189 1.47 6.63 -7.20
N GLY A 190 1.62 7.00 -8.47
CA GLY A 190 1.53 8.40 -8.89
C GLY A 190 0.13 9.02 -8.80
N VAL A 191 -0.92 8.18 -8.68
CA VAL A 191 -2.30 8.65 -8.48
C VAL A 191 -2.61 8.83 -6.98
N LEU A 192 -2.02 8.00 -6.11
CA LEU A 192 -2.28 8.01 -4.67
C LEU A 192 -1.39 9.00 -3.89
N LEU A 193 -0.22 9.33 -4.39
CA LEU A 193 0.76 10.23 -3.77
C LEU A 193 0.77 11.59 -4.44
#